data_51c8ec56baab6828c6eb970bb9df3c6f
#
_entry.id   51c8ec56baab6828c6eb970bb9df3c6f
#
_cell.length_a   1.000
_cell.length_b   1.000
_cell.length_c   1.000
_cell.angle_alpha   90.00
_cell.angle_beta   90.00
_cell.angle_gamma   90.00
#
_symmetry.space_group_name_H-M   'P 1'
#
loop_
_entity.id
_entity.type
_entity.pdbx_description
1 polymer ?
#
loop_
_entity_poly.entity_id
_entity_poly.type
_entity_poly.pdbx_seq_one_letter_code
_entity_poly.pdbx_strand_id
1 'polypeptide(L)'
;MKNYQIKAVKEQGEKEQFLNLPAMLYKKSCLMQDRKMEEAVLSGKHILVQGNLRFLPFLCVNLKEEKESVAGRIALTLYEDEDYGFAGFYESIEEEEVALLLLEACEEEAKKAGKKGLKGPIDLSFFGRYRFALEEKMPYTGEPANKAYYPYLFEKAGFRICNHYVSHFYDALEPSYENAKAKKRLEHFQEKGYRFLHPTKENFERYLSEIYPLLMERYKDFQGFRHMDKESFLILYSSLKYIVDEEMVFLAYDKEELKGFFLCLPDYGNLLQQSLNPILLLQILFKRRRPSCYILLYLAVKKGSEGLGLAFSQLVAESLKKKKARSIAALIQKGKASEGYFQDKCVGSREYVLLAKEFS
;
A
#
# COMPACT_ATOMS: atom_id res chain seq x y z
N MET A 1 -12.13 -36.10 -13.30
CA MET A 1 -13.04 -35.33 -12.43
C MET A 1 -12.33 -34.01 -12.12
N LYS A 2 -13.04 -32.87 -12.13
CA LYS A 2 -12.46 -31.59 -11.73
C LYS A 2 -12.14 -31.67 -10.24
N ASN A 3 -10.90 -31.32 -9.86
CA ASN A 3 -10.46 -31.35 -8.47
C ASN A 3 -10.93 -30.12 -7.68
N TYR A 4 -11.20 -29.03 -8.38
CA TYR A 4 -11.52 -27.73 -7.81
C TYR A 4 -12.78 -27.13 -8.45
N GLN A 5 -13.48 -26.30 -7.70
CA GLN A 5 -14.69 -25.56 -8.15
C GLN A 5 -14.65 -24.13 -7.65
N ILE A 6 -15.08 -23.19 -8.50
CA ILE A 6 -15.27 -21.78 -8.12
C ILE A 6 -16.66 -21.61 -7.51
N LYS A 7 -16.67 -20.88 -6.38
CA LYS A 7 -17.90 -20.43 -5.71
C LYS A 7 -17.88 -18.91 -5.55
N ALA A 8 -18.98 -18.25 -5.93
CA ALA A 8 -19.16 -16.85 -5.59
C ALA A 8 -19.47 -16.72 -4.08
N VAL A 9 -18.83 -15.78 -3.41
CA VAL A 9 -19.01 -15.55 -1.96
C VAL A 9 -20.29 -14.73 -1.73
N LYS A 10 -21.32 -15.35 -1.21
CA LYS A 10 -22.64 -14.73 -0.93
C LYS A 10 -23.04 -14.92 0.52
N GLU A 11 -22.97 -16.16 0.99
CA GLU A 11 -23.43 -16.57 2.31
C GLU A 11 -22.38 -16.24 3.39
N GLN A 12 -22.86 -16.14 4.65
CA GLN A 12 -21.97 -15.81 5.78
C GLN A 12 -20.85 -16.84 5.98
N GLY A 13 -21.13 -18.13 5.74
CA GLY A 13 -20.12 -19.19 5.83
C GLY A 13 -19.01 -19.02 4.81
N GLU A 14 -19.34 -18.64 3.58
CA GLU A 14 -18.37 -18.37 2.49
C GLU A 14 -17.54 -17.13 2.80
N LYS A 15 -18.14 -16.07 3.39
CA LYS A 15 -17.42 -14.88 3.86
C LYS A 15 -16.38 -15.23 4.93
N GLU A 16 -16.76 -16.06 5.89
CA GLU A 16 -15.81 -16.55 6.90
C GLU A 16 -14.69 -17.39 6.30
N GLN A 17 -14.99 -18.27 5.35
CA GLN A 17 -13.96 -19.03 4.63
C GLN A 17 -13.01 -18.09 3.87
N PHE A 18 -13.53 -17.07 3.17
CA PHE A 18 -12.74 -16.05 2.49
C PHE A 18 -11.79 -15.33 3.44
N LEU A 19 -12.28 -14.90 4.61
CA LEU A 19 -11.52 -14.18 5.62
C LEU A 19 -10.49 -15.05 6.33
N ASN A 20 -10.72 -16.35 6.45
CA ASN A 20 -9.86 -17.25 7.21
C ASN A 20 -8.66 -17.76 6.40
N LEU A 21 -8.73 -17.79 5.08
CA LEU A 21 -7.70 -18.38 4.23
C LEU A 21 -6.29 -17.77 4.45
N PRO A 22 -6.10 -16.44 4.56
CA PRO A 22 -4.77 -15.88 4.78
C PRO A 22 -4.12 -16.40 6.07
N ALA A 23 -4.90 -16.53 7.15
CA ALA A 23 -4.38 -17.05 8.42
C ALA A 23 -3.94 -18.51 8.35
N MET A 24 -4.42 -19.29 7.37
CA MET A 24 -3.99 -20.66 7.09
C MET A 24 -2.70 -20.70 6.27
N LEU A 25 -2.47 -19.72 5.41
CA LEU A 25 -1.32 -19.68 4.49
C LEU A 25 -0.08 -19.02 5.11
N TYR A 26 -0.26 -18.07 6.03
CA TYR A 26 0.85 -17.29 6.57
C TYR A 26 1.10 -17.56 8.05
N LYS A 27 2.39 -17.51 8.42
CA LYS A 27 2.76 -17.38 9.84
C LYS A 27 2.21 -16.07 10.40
N LYS A 28 1.79 -16.07 11.66
CA LYS A 28 1.22 -14.87 12.32
C LYS A 28 2.10 -13.62 12.17
N SER A 29 3.42 -13.75 12.18
CA SER A 29 4.38 -12.65 12.04
C SER A 29 4.44 -12.05 10.62
N CYS A 30 4.01 -12.79 9.61
CA CYS A 30 4.02 -12.38 8.20
C CYS A 30 2.62 -12.02 7.67
N LEU A 31 1.57 -12.23 8.48
CA LEU A 31 0.20 -11.96 8.07
C LEU A 31 -0.07 -10.46 8.07
N MET A 32 -0.33 -9.89 6.88
CA MET A 32 -0.64 -8.46 6.65
C MET A 32 -2.11 -8.24 6.34
N GLN A 33 -2.98 -9.14 6.75
CA GLN A 33 -4.41 -9.00 6.57
C GLN A 33 -5.02 -8.02 7.58
N ASP A 34 -5.71 -7.01 7.12
CA ASP A 34 -6.65 -6.24 7.93
C ASP A 34 -8.03 -6.90 7.85
N ARG A 35 -8.27 -7.87 8.74
CA ARG A 35 -9.52 -8.64 8.76
C ARG A 35 -10.76 -7.76 8.94
N LYS A 36 -10.68 -6.71 9.77
CA LYS A 36 -11.82 -5.79 9.99
C LYS A 36 -12.16 -5.00 8.74
N MET A 37 -11.13 -4.53 8.03
CA MET A 37 -11.31 -3.85 6.76
C MET A 37 -11.95 -4.80 5.74
N GLU A 38 -11.42 -6.04 5.60
CA GLU A 38 -11.98 -7.03 4.69
C GLU A 38 -13.44 -7.42 5.03
N GLU A 39 -13.78 -7.57 6.31
CA GLU A 39 -15.16 -7.78 6.77
C GLU A 39 -16.09 -6.61 6.37
N ALA A 40 -15.62 -5.37 6.54
CA ALA A 40 -16.36 -4.18 6.12
C ALA A 40 -16.53 -4.12 4.59
N VAL A 41 -15.52 -4.52 3.82
CA VAL A 41 -15.57 -4.64 2.36
C VAL A 41 -16.59 -5.69 1.94
N LEU A 42 -16.52 -6.91 2.46
CA LEU A 42 -17.45 -8.01 2.14
C LEU A 42 -18.91 -7.71 2.55
N SER A 43 -19.11 -6.83 3.51
CA SER A 43 -20.46 -6.38 3.93
C SER A 43 -20.93 -5.12 3.22
N GLY A 44 -20.12 -4.53 2.31
CA GLY A 44 -20.43 -3.29 1.60
C GLY A 44 -20.41 -2.02 2.47
N LYS A 45 -19.80 -2.10 3.68
CA LYS A 45 -19.78 -1.00 4.65
C LYS A 45 -18.49 -0.18 4.62
N HIS A 46 -17.44 -0.69 3.97
CA HIS A 46 -16.16 0.03 3.91
C HIS A 46 -16.25 1.22 2.95
N ILE A 47 -15.59 2.33 3.30
CA ILE A 47 -15.63 3.56 2.52
C ILE A 47 -15.16 3.38 1.07
N LEU A 48 -14.20 2.49 0.82
CA LEU A 48 -13.68 2.21 -0.51
C LEU A 48 -14.63 1.40 -1.42
N VAL A 49 -15.72 0.84 -0.89
CA VAL A 49 -16.73 0.11 -1.69
C VAL A 49 -18.03 0.91 -1.86
N GLN A 50 -18.04 2.17 -1.44
CA GLN A 50 -19.14 3.08 -1.68
C GLN A 50 -19.04 3.69 -3.09
N GLY A 51 -20.19 3.87 -3.75
CA GLY A 51 -20.24 4.43 -5.10
C GLY A 51 -20.45 3.39 -6.21
N ASN A 52 -20.13 3.78 -7.45
CA ASN A 52 -20.41 3.00 -8.66
C ASN A 52 -19.34 1.94 -8.92
N LEU A 53 -19.30 0.93 -8.08
CA LEU A 53 -18.46 -0.25 -8.31
C LEU A 53 -19.22 -1.55 -8.05
N ARG A 54 -18.80 -2.61 -8.71
CA ARG A 54 -19.22 -3.98 -8.43
C ARG A 54 -18.03 -4.71 -7.79
N PHE A 55 -18.26 -5.30 -6.63
CA PHE A 55 -17.29 -6.12 -5.91
C PHE A 55 -17.75 -7.58 -5.93
N LEU A 56 -16.96 -8.45 -6.56
CA LEU A 56 -17.29 -9.83 -6.83
C LEU A 56 -16.23 -10.77 -6.21
N PRO A 57 -16.42 -11.24 -4.98
CA PRO A 57 -15.50 -12.16 -4.33
C PRO A 57 -15.80 -13.61 -4.69
N PHE A 58 -14.72 -14.41 -4.88
CA PHE A 58 -14.75 -15.82 -5.24
C PHE A 58 -13.85 -16.66 -4.34
N LEU A 59 -14.26 -17.91 -4.12
CA LEU A 59 -13.48 -18.97 -3.53
C LEU A 59 -13.21 -20.06 -4.55
N CYS A 60 -12.03 -20.67 -4.48
CA CYS A 60 -11.72 -21.94 -5.11
C CYS A 60 -11.70 -23.03 -4.04
N VAL A 61 -12.60 -24.01 -4.14
CA VAL A 61 -12.76 -25.10 -3.17
C VAL A 61 -12.29 -26.40 -3.73
N ASN A 62 -11.62 -27.21 -2.90
CA ASN A 62 -11.17 -28.55 -3.21
C ASN A 62 -12.33 -29.54 -3.03
N LEU A 63 -12.60 -30.36 -4.04
CA LEU A 63 -13.67 -31.35 -4.06
C LEU A 63 -13.21 -32.77 -3.68
N LYS A 64 -11.90 -32.97 -3.48
CA LYS A 64 -11.33 -34.31 -3.16
C LYS A 64 -11.45 -34.69 -1.70
N GLU A 65 -11.64 -33.72 -0.82
CA GLU A 65 -11.71 -33.94 0.62
C GLU A 65 -13.16 -34.20 1.05
N GLU A 66 -13.35 -35.04 2.07
CA GLU A 66 -14.67 -35.30 2.66
C GLU A 66 -15.37 -34.04 3.19
N LYS A 67 -14.56 -33.03 3.60
CA LYS A 67 -15.03 -31.67 3.87
C LYS A 67 -14.42 -30.72 2.88
N GLU A 68 -15.27 -29.87 2.27
CA GLU A 68 -14.76 -28.79 1.41
C GLU A 68 -13.68 -27.97 2.11
N SER A 69 -12.49 -27.93 1.53
CA SER A 69 -11.40 -27.07 1.95
C SER A 69 -11.19 -25.94 0.94
N VAL A 70 -10.88 -24.74 1.43
CA VAL A 70 -10.60 -23.58 0.55
C VAL A 70 -9.16 -23.65 0.09
N ALA A 71 -8.98 -23.72 -1.23
CA ALA A 71 -7.66 -23.74 -1.88
C ALA A 71 -7.19 -22.34 -2.32
N GLY A 72 -8.13 -21.40 -2.55
CA GLY A 72 -7.79 -20.06 -2.95
C GLY A 72 -8.97 -19.10 -2.86
N ARG A 73 -8.67 -17.81 -2.88
CA ARG A 73 -9.63 -16.71 -2.90
C ARG A 73 -9.17 -15.59 -3.85
N ILE A 74 -10.10 -14.85 -4.40
CA ILE A 74 -9.86 -13.64 -5.18
C ILE A 74 -11.11 -12.76 -5.13
N ALA A 75 -10.96 -11.46 -5.36
CA ALA A 75 -12.10 -10.59 -5.61
C ALA A 75 -11.84 -9.74 -6.86
N LEU A 76 -12.85 -9.63 -7.69
CA LEU A 76 -12.88 -8.73 -8.83
C LEU A 76 -13.59 -7.43 -8.44
N THR A 77 -12.92 -6.29 -8.66
CA THR A 77 -13.50 -4.96 -8.54
C THR A 77 -13.68 -4.36 -9.92
N LEU A 78 -14.90 -3.93 -10.24
CA LEU A 78 -15.26 -3.31 -11.52
C LEU A 78 -15.78 -1.91 -11.26
N TYR A 79 -15.07 -0.89 -11.76
CA TYR A 79 -15.54 0.50 -11.82
C TYR A 79 -16.12 0.77 -13.20
N GLU A 80 -17.23 1.52 -13.29
CA GLU A 80 -17.89 1.81 -14.57
C GLU A 80 -16.98 2.58 -15.52
N ASP A 81 -16.22 3.54 -15.00
CA ASP A 81 -15.33 4.46 -15.73
C ASP A 81 -13.90 3.95 -15.92
N GLU A 82 -13.61 2.68 -15.59
CA GLU A 82 -12.31 2.04 -15.82
C GLU A 82 -12.37 1.01 -16.94
N ASP A 83 -11.37 1.01 -17.80
CA ASP A 83 -11.23 0.02 -18.89
C ASP A 83 -10.86 -1.37 -18.38
N TYR A 84 -10.24 -1.48 -17.22
CA TYR A 84 -9.75 -2.74 -16.64
C TYR A 84 -10.51 -3.10 -15.37
N GLY A 85 -10.78 -4.39 -15.20
CA GLY A 85 -11.15 -4.93 -13.90
C GLY A 85 -9.92 -5.09 -12.98
N PHE A 86 -10.10 -4.93 -11.68
CA PHE A 86 -9.03 -5.10 -10.70
C PHE A 86 -9.18 -6.43 -9.96
N ALA A 87 -8.23 -7.35 -10.17
CA ALA A 87 -8.14 -8.62 -9.47
C ALA A 87 -7.33 -8.42 -8.20
N GLY A 88 -7.98 -8.51 -7.03
CA GLY A 88 -7.37 -8.28 -5.73
C GLY A 88 -7.78 -9.30 -4.67
N PHE A 89 -7.35 -9.11 -3.43
CA PHE A 89 -7.57 -10.04 -2.32
C PHE A 89 -7.14 -11.48 -2.63
N TYR A 90 -6.20 -11.63 -3.57
CA TYR A 90 -5.73 -12.92 -4.04
C TYR A 90 -4.89 -13.61 -3.00
N GLU A 91 -5.29 -14.83 -2.67
CA GLU A 91 -4.53 -15.78 -1.87
C GLU A 91 -4.80 -17.21 -2.39
N SER A 92 -3.79 -18.06 -2.51
CA SER A 92 -3.97 -19.45 -2.93
C SER A 92 -2.87 -20.36 -2.40
N ILE A 93 -3.13 -21.66 -2.43
CA ILE A 93 -2.07 -22.68 -2.36
C ILE A 93 -1.23 -22.63 -3.64
N GLU A 94 -0.07 -23.27 -3.64
CA GLU A 94 0.87 -23.33 -4.78
C GLU A 94 0.40 -24.35 -5.83
N GLU A 95 -0.73 -24.02 -6.49
CA GLU A 95 -1.35 -24.88 -7.52
C GLU A 95 -1.81 -24.03 -8.71
N GLU A 96 -1.27 -24.33 -9.92
CA GLU A 96 -1.60 -23.59 -11.14
C GLU A 96 -3.11 -23.68 -11.46
N GLU A 97 -3.75 -24.85 -11.29
CA GLU A 97 -5.17 -25.03 -11.55
C GLU A 97 -6.04 -24.10 -10.70
N VAL A 98 -5.70 -23.93 -9.43
CA VAL A 98 -6.42 -23.03 -8.50
C VAL A 98 -6.33 -21.58 -8.97
N ALA A 99 -5.13 -21.13 -9.33
CA ALA A 99 -4.91 -19.77 -9.81
C ALA A 99 -5.63 -19.50 -11.13
N LEU A 100 -5.52 -20.41 -12.09
CA LEU A 100 -6.21 -20.32 -13.38
C LEU A 100 -7.73 -20.20 -13.20
N LEU A 101 -8.35 -21.07 -12.43
CA LEU A 101 -9.79 -21.03 -12.18
C LEU A 101 -10.26 -19.73 -11.54
N LEU A 102 -9.51 -19.22 -10.55
CA LEU A 102 -9.83 -17.94 -9.90
C LEU A 102 -9.73 -16.75 -10.85
N LEU A 103 -8.66 -16.71 -11.66
CA LEU A 103 -8.42 -15.62 -12.61
C LEU A 103 -9.36 -15.70 -13.81
N GLU A 104 -9.70 -16.89 -14.29
CA GLU A 104 -10.72 -17.12 -15.33
C GLU A 104 -12.10 -16.63 -14.87
N ALA A 105 -12.50 -16.90 -13.63
CA ALA A 105 -13.76 -16.39 -13.07
C ALA A 105 -13.80 -14.85 -13.07
N CYS A 106 -12.68 -14.19 -12.72
CA CYS A 106 -12.58 -12.74 -12.83
C CYS A 106 -12.62 -12.26 -14.29
N GLU A 107 -11.96 -12.97 -15.20
CA GLU A 107 -11.93 -12.64 -16.63
C GLU A 107 -13.31 -12.72 -17.26
N GLU A 108 -14.06 -13.78 -16.96
CA GLU A 108 -15.44 -13.95 -17.46
C GLU A 108 -16.36 -12.81 -17.03
N GLU A 109 -16.32 -12.42 -15.74
CA GLU A 109 -17.15 -11.33 -15.22
C GLU A 109 -16.70 -9.96 -15.75
N ALA A 110 -15.40 -9.75 -15.93
CA ALA A 110 -14.86 -8.53 -16.52
C ALA A 110 -15.26 -8.41 -18.02
N LYS A 111 -15.20 -9.48 -18.79
CA LYS A 111 -15.69 -9.52 -20.18
C LYS A 111 -17.18 -9.24 -20.29
N LYS A 112 -18.02 -9.83 -19.42
CA LYS A 112 -19.46 -9.53 -19.33
C LYS A 112 -19.73 -8.06 -19.03
N ALA A 113 -18.81 -7.41 -18.28
CA ALA A 113 -18.89 -5.98 -17.99
C ALA A 113 -18.25 -5.09 -19.06
N GLY A 114 -17.81 -5.63 -20.19
CA GLY A 114 -17.23 -4.90 -21.31
C GLY A 114 -15.82 -4.35 -21.03
N LYS A 115 -15.10 -4.93 -20.08
CA LYS A 115 -13.73 -4.51 -19.77
C LYS A 115 -12.74 -5.00 -20.81
N LYS A 116 -11.65 -4.24 -21.03
CA LYS A 116 -10.58 -4.57 -21.98
C LYS A 116 -9.57 -5.58 -21.44
N GLY A 117 -9.53 -5.75 -20.11
CA GLY A 117 -8.57 -6.62 -19.47
C GLY A 117 -8.69 -6.62 -17.95
N LEU A 118 -7.71 -7.25 -17.31
CA LEU A 118 -7.53 -7.25 -15.84
C LEU A 118 -6.19 -6.66 -15.45
N LYS A 119 -6.15 -6.01 -14.30
CA LYS A 119 -4.92 -5.62 -13.59
C LYS A 119 -4.92 -6.23 -12.19
N GLY A 120 -3.77 -6.71 -11.74
CA GLY A 120 -3.66 -7.30 -10.40
C GLY A 120 -2.22 -7.53 -9.95
N PRO A 121 -2.03 -7.68 -8.60
CA PRO A 121 -3.08 -7.56 -7.59
C PRO A 121 -3.44 -6.10 -7.31
N ILE A 122 -4.72 -5.80 -7.16
CA ILE A 122 -5.22 -4.50 -6.68
C ILE A 122 -6.44 -4.75 -5.80
N ASP A 123 -6.32 -4.51 -4.49
CA ASP A 123 -7.42 -4.63 -3.55
C ASP A 123 -8.25 -3.34 -3.59
N LEU A 124 -9.36 -3.35 -4.34
CA LEU A 124 -10.24 -2.23 -4.62
C LEU A 124 -9.58 -1.13 -5.48
N SER A 125 -8.55 -0.45 -4.96
CA SER A 125 -7.89 0.67 -5.63
C SER A 125 -6.47 0.88 -5.12
N PHE A 126 -5.80 1.94 -5.60
CA PHE A 126 -4.51 2.42 -5.09
C PHE A 126 -4.47 2.58 -3.56
N PHE A 127 -5.60 2.92 -2.92
CA PHE A 127 -5.69 3.12 -1.47
C PHE A 127 -5.76 1.81 -0.68
N GLY A 128 -5.99 0.69 -1.35
CA GLY A 128 -5.85 -0.65 -0.80
C GLY A 128 -4.45 -1.23 -1.01
N ARG A 129 -4.32 -2.53 -0.76
CA ARG A 129 -3.09 -3.25 -1.10
C ARG A 129 -3.03 -3.44 -2.61
N TYR A 130 -1.91 -3.09 -3.24
CA TYR A 130 -1.68 -3.38 -4.66
C TYR A 130 -0.22 -3.74 -4.89
N ARG A 131 0.08 -4.54 -5.92
CA ARG A 131 1.38 -5.12 -6.26
C ARG A 131 1.78 -6.36 -5.43
N PHE A 132 2.50 -7.28 -6.09
CA PHE A 132 3.14 -8.42 -5.43
C PHE A 132 4.60 -8.11 -5.10
N ALA A 133 5.04 -8.51 -3.89
CA ALA A 133 6.44 -8.64 -3.56
C ALA A 133 7.02 -9.87 -4.30
N LEU A 134 8.25 -9.75 -4.84
CA LEU A 134 8.93 -10.87 -5.51
C LEU A 134 9.58 -11.85 -4.53
N GLU A 135 9.66 -11.49 -3.25
CA GLU A 135 10.26 -12.30 -2.20
C GLU A 135 9.34 -12.40 -0.99
N GLU A 136 9.28 -13.58 -0.37
CA GLU A 136 8.57 -13.77 0.91
C GLU A 136 9.52 -13.45 2.08
N LYS A 137 9.33 -12.29 2.70
CA LYS A 137 10.12 -11.83 3.86
C LYS A 137 9.22 -11.25 4.94
N MET A 138 9.81 -11.02 6.13
CA MET A 138 9.11 -10.27 7.19
C MET A 138 8.73 -8.89 6.66
N PRO A 139 7.44 -8.54 6.63
CA PRO A 139 6.98 -7.27 6.10
C PRO A 139 7.22 -6.11 7.06
N TYR A 140 7.50 -4.93 6.53
CA TYR A 140 7.39 -3.67 7.24
C TYR A 140 5.95 -3.11 7.17
N THR A 141 5.65 -2.07 7.93
CA THR A 141 4.31 -1.45 7.96
C THR A 141 3.87 -0.98 6.57
N GLY A 142 2.73 -1.50 6.11
CA GLY A 142 2.15 -1.16 4.81
C GLY A 142 2.79 -1.86 3.61
N GLU A 143 3.77 -2.75 3.83
CA GLU A 143 4.33 -3.56 2.76
C GLU A 143 3.32 -4.61 2.28
N PRO A 144 3.12 -4.79 0.96
CA PRO A 144 2.38 -5.95 0.48
C PRO A 144 3.15 -7.24 0.83
N ALA A 145 2.49 -8.15 1.53
CA ALA A 145 3.03 -9.47 1.82
C ALA A 145 2.20 -10.51 1.08
N ASN A 146 2.89 -11.38 0.35
CA ASN A 146 2.31 -12.44 -0.47
C ASN A 146 3.26 -13.63 -0.55
N LYS A 147 2.77 -14.77 -1.02
CA LYS A 147 3.61 -15.91 -1.36
C LYS A 147 4.47 -15.59 -2.57
N ALA A 148 5.75 -15.98 -2.55
CA ALA A 148 6.70 -15.70 -3.63
C ALA A 148 6.27 -16.28 -4.99
N TYR A 149 5.44 -17.32 -5.00
CA TYR A 149 4.94 -17.96 -6.22
C TYR A 149 3.73 -17.25 -6.87
N TYR A 150 3.10 -16.25 -6.23
CA TYR A 150 1.92 -15.57 -6.82
C TYR A 150 2.21 -14.86 -8.15
N PRO A 151 3.30 -14.10 -8.33
CA PRO A 151 3.63 -13.53 -9.64
C PRO A 151 3.72 -14.57 -10.74
N TYR A 152 4.37 -15.71 -10.47
CA TYR A 152 4.48 -16.82 -11.41
C TYR A 152 3.12 -17.40 -11.78
N LEU A 153 2.21 -17.60 -10.80
CA LEU A 153 0.85 -18.12 -11.08
C LEU A 153 0.04 -17.16 -11.97
N PHE A 154 0.20 -15.84 -11.76
CA PHE A 154 -0.43 -14.82 -12.63
C PHE A 154 0.15 -14.88 -14.05
N GLU A 155 1.48 -15.01 -14.19
CA GLU A 155 2.12 -15.16 -15.51
C GLU A 155 1.64 -16.40 -16.24
N LYS A 156 1.45 -17.53 -15.55
CA LYS A 156 0.84 -18.76 -16.10
C LYS A 156 -0.59 -18.55 -16.59
N ALA A 157 -1.35 -17.67 -15.93
CA ALA A 157 -2.68 -17.28 -16.38
C ALA A 157 -2.67 -16.21 -17.51
N GLY A 158 -1.51 -15.89 -18.06
CA GLY A 158 -1.35 -14.99 -19.22
C GLY A 158 -1.18 -13.52 -18.86
N PHE A 159 -1.02 -13.17 -17.58
CA PHE A 159 -0.67 -11.81 -17.18
C PHE A 159 0.78 -11.49 -17.54
N ARG A 160 1.06 -10.20 -17.72
CA ARG A 160 2.41 -9.65 -17.95
C ARG A 160 2.67 -8.53 -16.97
N ILE A 161 3.93 -8.39 -16.54
CA ILE A 161 4.33 -7.27 -15.67
C ILE A 161 4.12 -5.96 -16.44
N CYS A 162 3.33 -5.06 -15.86
CA CYS A 162 3.07 -3.74 -16.42
C CYS A 162 3.75 -2.60 -15.63
N ASN A 163 4.08 -2.82 -14.34
CA ASN A 163 4.81 -1.85 -13.53
C ASN A 163 5.76 -2.53 -12.55
N HIS A 164 6.92 -1.90 -12.33
CA HIS A 164 7.91 -2.28 -11.34
C HIS A 164 8.00 -1.24 -10.23
N TYR A 165 8.17 -1.72 -9.00
CA TYR A 165 8.37 -0.89 -7.81
C TYR A 165 9.54 -1.44 -7.00
N VAL A 166 10.11 -0.58 -6.15
CA VAL A 166 11.23 -0.93 -5.30
C VAL A 166 11.09 -0.25 -3.93
N SER A 167 11.55 -0.93 -2.90
CA SER A 167 11.82 -0.33 -1.59
C SER A 167 13.28 -0.47 -1.27
N HIS A 168 13.91 0.64 -0.87
CA HIS A 168 15.31 0.70 -0.51
C HIS A 168 15.47 0.77 1.00
N PHE A 169 16.39 -0.01 1.54
CA PHE A 169 16.68 -0.11 2.97
C PHE A 169 17.96 0.65 3.28
N TYR A 170 17.93 1.39 4.37
CA TYR A 170 19.04 2.20 4.83
C TYR A 170 19.31 1.96 6.32
N ASP A 171 20.58 1.80 6.68
CA ASP A 171 21.01 1.80 8.06
C ASP A 171 20.89 3.20 8.70
N ALA A 172 21.05 3.28 10.02
CA ALA A 172 21.09 4.55 10.70
C ALA A 172 22.22 5.42 10.13
N LEU A 173 21.89 6.66 9.81
CA LEU A 173 22.85 7.59 9.23
C LEU A 173 23.89 7.99 10.29
N GLU A 174 25.16 7.93 9.90
CA GLU A 174 26.27 8.44 10.73
C GLU A 174 26.10 9.94 10.99
N PRO A 175 26.53 10.46 12.17
CA PRO A 175 26.47 11.88 12.46
C PRO A 175 27.18 12.75 11.42
N SER A 176 28.24 12.24 10.81
CA SER A 176 29.03 12.89 9.77
C SER A 176 28.37 12.86 8.38
N TYR A 177 27.27 12.11 8.20
CA TYR A 177 26.61 12.07 6.89
C TYR A 177 26.10 13.44 6.46
N GLU A 178 26.49 13.87 5.30
CA GLU A 178 26.02 15.08 4.64
C GLU A 178 25.70 14.82 3.16
N ASN A 179 24.58 15.38 2.73
CA ASN A 179 24.22 15.47 1.32
C ASN A 179 24.23 16.95 0.90
N ALA A 180 25.37 17.41 0.36
CA ALA A 180 25.56 18.80 -0.01
C ALA A 180 24.51 19.32 -1.00
N LYS A 181 24.01 18.46 -1.92
CA LYS A 181 22.97 18.85 -2.87
C LYS A 181 21.61 19.06 -2.16
N ALA A 182 21.27 18.18 -1.24
CA ALA A 182 20.03 18.28 -0.47
C ALA A 182 20.07 19.49 0.47
N LYS A 183 21.19 19.70 1.16
CA LYS A 183 21.41 20.86 2.03
C LYS A 183 21.25 22.18 1.29
N LYS A 184 21.99 22.33 0.17
CA LYS A 184 21.89 23.52 -0.69
C LYS A 184 20.48 23.76 -1.22
N ARG A 185 19.73 22.68 -1.48
CA ARG A 185 18.32 22.81 -1.93
C ARG A 185 17.40 23.26 -0.82
N LEU A 186 17.61 22.78 0.40
CA LEU A 186 16.86 23.24 1.58
C LEU A 186 17.12 24.74 1.86
N GLU A 187 18.40 25.14 1.89
CA GLU A 187 18.80 26.54 2.06
C GLU A 187 18.14 27.46 1.03
N HIS A 188 18.15 27.05 -0.25
CA HIS A 188 17.51 27.80 -1.33
C HIS A 188 15.99 28.04 -1.08
N PHE A 189 15.25 27.02 -0.61
CA PHE A 189 13.83 27.23 -0.30
C PHE A 189 13.61 28.08 0.95
N GLN A 190 14.47 27.96 1.95
CA GLN A 190 14.44 28.83 3.13
C GLN A 190 14.72 30.30 2.79
N GLU A 191 15.72 30.57 1.95
CA GLU A 191 16.01 31.92 1.42
C GLU A 191 14.84 32.51 0.62
N LYS A 192 14.07 31.66 -0.07
CA LYS A 192 12.83 32.05 -0.74
C LYS A 192 11.64 32.30 0.19
N GLY A 193 11.81 32.12 1.50
CA GLY A 193 10.77 32.34 2.47
C GLY A 193 9.84 31.15 2.70
N TYR A 194 10.20 29.94 2.22
CA TYR A 194 9.42 28.74 2.53
C TYR A 194 9.52 28.42 4.01
N ARG A 195 8.38 28.10 4.61
CA ARG A 195 8.30 27.64 6.00
C ARG A 195 8.12 26.12 6.03
N PHE A 196 8.95 25.45 6.82
CA PHE A 196 8.85 24.01 7.04
C PHE A 196 8.27 23.76 8.43
N LEU A 197 7.19 22.99 8.49
CA LEU A 197 6.40 22.77 9.71
C LEU A 197 6.16 21.29 9.94
N HIS A 198 5.85 20.95 11.18
CA HIS A 198 5.34 19.64 11.57
C HIS A 198 3.91 19.79 12.08
N PRO A 199 3.02 18.82 11.84
CA PRO A 199 1.70 18.81 12.47
C PRO A 199 1.83 18.51 13.96
N THR A 200 0.79 18.88 14.72
CA THR A 200 0.53 18.35 16.06
C THR A 200 -0.72 17.48 16.01
N LYS A 201 -1.00 16.72 17.07
CA LYS A 201 -2.23 15.91 17.13
C LYS A 201 -3.49 16.75 16.98
N GLU A 202 -3.48 17.94 17.58
CA GLU A 202 -4.64 18.84 17.61
C GLU A 202 -4.94 19.42 16.23
N ASN A 203 -3.92 19.67 15.41
CA ASN A 203 -4.09 20.25 14.07
C ASN A 203 -3.91 19.24 12.92
N PHE A 204 -3.73 17.95 13.22
CA PHE A 204 -3.45 16.92 12.23
C PHE A 204 -4.52 16.81 11.13
N GLU A 205 -5.80 16.85 11.52
CA GLU A 205 -6.91 16.77 10.56
C GLU A 205 -6.99 18.00 9.65
N ARG A 206 -6.61 19.18 10.15
CA ARG A 206 -6.47 20.40 9.34
C ARG A 206 -5.42 20.19 8.26
N TYR A 207 -4.22 19.73 8.63
CA TYR A 207 -3.15 19.48 7.64
C TYR A 207 -3.48 18.33 6.70
N LEU A 208 -4.16 17.31 7.16
CA LEU A 208 -4.66 16.25 6.30
C LEU A 208 -5.63 16.79 5.25
N SER A 209 -6.50 17.73 5.64
CA SER A 209 -7.38 18.47 4.72
C SER A 209 -6.63 19.30 3.68
N GLU A 210 -5.48 19.86 4.03
CA GLU A 210 -4.63 20.66 3.13
C GLU A 210 -3.78 19.76 2.22
N ILE A 211 -3.38 18.58 2.69
CA ILE A 211 -2.65 17.55 1.92
C ILE A 211 -3.55 16.91 0.84
N TYR A 212 -4.85 16.75 1.12
CA TYR A 212 -5.79 16.06 0.25
C TYR A 212 -5.74 16.50 -1.22
N PRO A 213 -5.90 17.80 -1.59
CA PRO A 213 -5.90 18.20 -2.99
C PRO A 213 -4.56 17.93 -3.68
N LEU A 214 -3.45 18.11 -2.95
CA LEU A 214 -2.12 17.85 -3.48
C LEU A 214 -1.88 16.36 -3.73
N LEU A 215 -2.35 15.50 -2.82
CA LEU A 215 -2.27 14.05 -2.98
C LEU A 215 -3.12 13.60 -4.17
N MET A 216 -4.38 14.04 -4.27
CA MET A 216 -5.27 13.71 -5.39
C MET A 216 -4.66 14.12 -6.73
N GLU A 217 -4.07 15.32 -6.83
CA GLU A 217 -3.43 15.80 -8.06
C GLU A 217 -2.19 15.00 -8.43
N ARG A 218 -1.32 14.70 -7.45
CA ARG A 218 0.01 14.13 -7.73
C ARG A 218 0.02 12.62 -7.92
N TYR A 219 -1.00 11.93 -7.40
CA TYR A 219 -1.11 10.48 -7.50
C TYR A 219 -2.11 9.98 -8.55
N LYS A 220 -2.82 10.89 -9.24
CA LYS A 220 -3.85 10.54 -10.24
C LYS A 220 -3.38 9.62 -11.37
N ASP A 221 -2.09 9.69 -11.72
CA ASP A 221 -1.51 8.89 -12.81
C ASP A 221 -0.96 7.53 -12.33
N PHE A 222 -1.11 7.21 -11.02
CA PHE A 222 -0.72 5.90 -10.51
C PHE A 222 -1.75 4.83 -10.89
N GLN A 223 -1.26 3.61 -11.13
CA GLN A 223 -2.12 2.49 -11.47
C GLN A 223 -3.13 2.18 -10.37
N GLY A 224 -4.39 2.01 -10.75
CA GLY A 224 -5.47 1.76 -9.81
C GLY A 224 -5.88 2.97 -8.96
N PHE A 225 -5.33 4.17 -9.23
CA PHE A 225 -5.76 5.38 -8.53
C PHE A 225 -7.23 5.67 -8.83
N ARG A 226 -7.99 5.96 -7.78
CA ARG A 226 -9.39 6.40 -7.87
C ARG A 226 -9.53 7.71 -7.12
N HIS A 227 -10.19 8.68 -7.73
CA HIS A 227 -10.51 9.91 -7.03
C HIS A 227 -11.46 9.58 -5.87
N MET A 228 -11.11 10.04 -4.69
CA MET A 228 -11.88 9.91 -3.47
C MET A 228 -12.31 11.31 -3.04
N ASP A 229 -13.52 11.48 -2.55
CA ASP A 229 -13.92 12.75 -1.97
C ASP A 229 -13.17 13.03 -0.66
N LYS A 230 -13.19 14.31 -0.24
CA LYS A 230 -12.41 14.75 0.92
C LYS A 230 -12.88 14.13 2.23
N GLU A 231 -14.18 13.90 2.38
CA GLU A 231 -14.74 13.30 3.59
C GLU A 231 -14.28 11.85 3.74
N SER A 232 -14.40 11.07 2.67
CA SER A 232 -13.89 9.69 2.59
C SER A 232 -12.39 9.61 2.88
N PHE A 233 -11.61 10.55 2.34
CA PHE A 233 -10.18 10.63 2.62
C PHE A 233 -9.88 10.90 4.09
N LEU A 234 -10.60 11.84 4.71
CA LEU A 234 -10.42 12.14 6.13
C LEU A 234 -10.82 10.94 7.01
N ILE A 235 -11.91 10.25 6.70
CA ILE A 235 -12.31 9.02 7.40
C ILE A 235 -11.19 7.97 7.33
N LEU A 236 -10.60 7.76 6.15
CA LEU A 236 -9.57 6.75 5.92
C LEU A 236 -8.26 7.07 6.66
N TYR A 237 -7.87 8.34 6.71
CA TYR A 237 -6.53 8.74 7.17
C TYR A 237 -6.47 9.45 8.53
N SER A 238 -7.61 9.88 9.11
CA SER A 238 -7.61 10.60 10.40
C SER A 238 -7.00 9.80 11.56
N SER A 239 -7.09 8.47 11.51
CA SER A 239 -6.49 7.58 12.51
C SER A 239 -4.96 7.59 12.52
N LEU A 240 -4.32 8.06 11.44
CA LEU A 240 -2.85 8.17 11.37
C LEU A 240 -2.28 9.02 12.51
N LYS A 241 -3.02 10.03 13.03
CA LYS A 241 -2.60 10.85 14.17
C LYS A 241 -2.20 10.06 15.42
N TYR A 242 -2.65 8.81 15.54
CA TYR A 242 -2.34 7.95 16.69
C TYR A 242 -1.05 7.13 16.51
N ILE A 243 -0.59 6.98 15.28
CA ILE A 243 0.54 6.12 14.93
C ILE A 243 1.71 6.86 14.28
N VAL A 244 1.52 8.07 13.77
CA VAL A 244 2.62 8.90 13.26
C VAL A 244 3.49 9.42 14.40
N ASP A 245 4.76 9.65 14.11
CA ASP A 245 5.64 10.54 14.84
C ASP A 245 5.55 11.91 14.17
N GLU A 246 4.99 12.89 14.86
CA GLU A 246 4.71 14.20 14.29
C GLU A 246 5.99 14.90 13.78
N GLU A 247 7.14 14.68 14.42
CA GLU A 247 8.45 15.21 13.99
C GLU A 247 8.96 14.59 12.68
N MET A 248 8.33 13.50 12.21
CA MET A 248 8.64 12.82 10.96
C MET A 248 7.58 13.05 9.87
N VAL A 249 6.71 14.03 10.06
CA VAL A 249 5.78 14.54 9.06
C VAL A 249 6.19 15.98 8.74
N PHE A 250 6.58 16.22 7.49
CA PHE A 250 7.11 17.51 7.04
C PHE A 250 6.13 18.17 6.08
N LEU A 251 5.85 19.42 6.29
CA LEU A 251 4.97 20.27 5.48
C LEU A 251 5.77 21.50 5.05
N ALA A 252 5.70 21.86 3.76
CA ALA A 252 6.37 23.05 3.24
C ALA A 252 5.35 24.04 2.68
N TYR A 253 5.40 25.25 3.16
CA TYR A 253 4.54 26.35 2.76
C TYR A 253 5.33 27.49 2.12
N ASP A 254 4.78 28.03 1.04
CA ASP A 254 5.13 29.34 0.51
C ASP A 254 3.97 30.28 0.88
N LYS A 255 4.26 31.25 1.77
CA LYS A 255 3.23 32.05 2.44
C LYS A 255 2.21 31.15 3.16
N GLU A 256 0.94 31.15 2.75
CA GLU A 256 -0.14 30.34 3.32
C GLU A 256 -0.49 29.11 2.48
N GLU A 257 0.22 28.88 1.37
CA GLU A 257 -0.07 27.80 0.44
C GLU A 257 0.84 26.58 0.69
N LEU A 258 0.24 25.40 0.90
CA LEU A 258 0.99 24.13 0.98
C LEU A 258 1.60 23.81 -0.39
N LYS A 259 2.92 23.72 -0.45
CA LYS A 259 3.70 23.40 -1.67
C LYS A 259 4.20 21.96 -1.71
N GLY A 260 4.21 21.28 -0.57
CA GLY A 260 4.60 19.89 -0.51
C GLY A 260 4.49 19.32 0.89
N PHE A 261 4.52 18.00 0.96
CA PHE A 261 4.60 17.26 2.22
C PHE A 261 5.44 16.00 2.05
N PHE A 262 6.01 15.54 3.17
CA PHE A 262 6.65 14.24 3.28
C PHE A 262 6.21 13.57 4.57
N LEU A 263 5.53 12.43 4.45
CA LEU A 263 5.05 11.65 5.57
C LEU A 263 5.92 10.41 5.75
N CYS A 264 6.52 10.29 6.94
CA CYS A 264 7.26 9.12 7.37
C CYS A 264 6.54 8.49 8.57
N LEU A 265 6.49 7.16 8.60
CA LEU A 265 5.77 6.39 9.61
C LEU A 265 6.74 5.48 10.37
N PRO A 266 6.67 5.35 11.70
CA PRO A 266 7.39 4.30 12.41
C PRO A 266 7.07 2.90 11.88
N ASP A 267 8.06 2.02 11.83
CA ASP A 267 7.82 0.65 11.41
C ASP A 267 7.22 -0.19 12.55
N TYR A 268 5.96 -0.49 12.42
CA TYR A 268 5.19 -1.38 13.31
C TYR A 268 5.21 -2.85 12.85
N GLY A 269 5.78 -3.14 11.65
CA GLY A 269 5.59 -4.44 11.01
C GLY A 269 4.10 -4.69 10.76
N ASN A 270 3.61 -5.85 11.20
CA ASN A 270 2.19 -6.22 11.08
C ASN A 270 1.34 -5.97 12.36
N LEU A 271 1.86 -5.20 13.33
CA LEU A 271 1.12 -4.98 14.58
C LEU A 271 -0.22 -4.24 14.36
N LEU A 272 -0.26 -3.36 13.36
CA LEU A 272 -1.47 -2.57 13.06
C LEU A 272 -2.62 -3.42 12.47
N GLN A 273 -2.34 -4.61 11.95
CA GLN A 273 -3.31 -5.55 11.41
C GLN A 273 -3.86 -6.54 12.45
N GLN A 274 -3.25 -6.58 13.65
CA GLN A 274 -3.68 -7.50 14.69
C GLN A 274 -4.87 -6.96 15.48
N SER A 275 -5.67 -7.87 16.04
CA SER A 275 -6.76 -7.48 16.94
C SER A 275 -6.23 -6.79 18.18
N LEU A 276 -6.72 -5.57 18.44
CA LEU A 276 -6.29 -4.74 19.56
C LEU A 276 -6.52 -5.45 20.91
N ASN A 277 -5.46 -5.50 21.70
CA ASN A 277 -5.47 -5.92 23.09
C ASN A 277 -4.48 -5.04 23.88
N PRO A 278 -4.51 -5.03 25.23
CA PRO A 278 -3.66 -4.15 26.03
C PRO A 278 -2.16 -4.31 25.78
N ILE A 279 -1.69 -5.54 25.54
CA ILE A 279 -0.28 -5.83 25.26
C ILE A 279 0.12 -5.24 23.90
N LEU A 280 -0.69 -5.45 22.88
CA LEU A 280 -0.47 -4.90 21.54
C LEU A 280 -0.45 -3.38 21.55
N LEU A 281 -1.38 -2.76 22.30
CA LEU A 281 -1.40 -1.31 22.46
C LEU A 281 -0.12 -0.78 23.09
N LEU A 282 0.39 -1.44 24.13
CA LEU A 282 1.69 -1.08 24.75
C LEU A 282 2.85 -1.24 23.75
N GLN A 283 2.85 -2.29 22.93
CA GLN A 283 3.87 -2.48 21.89
C GLN A 283 3.83 -1.36 20.84
N ILE A 284 2.64 -0.97 20.38
CA ILE A 284 2.45 0.14 19.44
C ILE A 284 2.94 1.46 20.06
N LEU A 285 2.56 1.76 21.30
CA LEU A 285 2.99 2.96 22.01
C LEU A 285 4.51 2.98 22.22
N PHE A 286 5.13 1.86 22.55
CA PHE A 286 6.58 1.75 22.70
C PHE A 286 7.30 2.00 21.35
N LYS A 287 6.86 1.33 20.27
CA LYS A 287 7.41 1.54 18.93
C LYS A 287 7.23 2.98 18.44
N ARG A 288 6.08 3.62 18.76
CA ARG A 288 5.85 5.03 18.43
C ARG A 288 6.83 5.97 19.15
N ARG A 289 7.12 5.71 20.43
CA ARG A 289 8.01 6.56 21.25
C ARG A 289 9.49 6.35 20.94
N ARG A 290 9.88 5.16 20.54
CA ARG A 290 11.27 4.75 20.24
C ARG A 290 11.35 3.95 18.97
N PRO A 291 11.04 4.54 17.81
CA PRO A 291 11.11 3.81 16.55
C PRO A 291 12.56 3.50 16.21
N SER A 292 12.85 2.24 15.87
CA SER A 292 14.16 1.83 15.37
C SER A 292 14.28 1.97 13.85
N CYS A 293 13.14 2.12 13.16
CA CYS A 293 13.06 2.24 11.71
C CYS A 293 11.85 3.10 11.33
N TYR A 294 12.00 3.91 10.27
CA TYR A 294 10.92 4.70 9.68
C TYR A 294 10.68 4.30 8.22
N ILE A 295 9.41 4.22 7.85
CA ILE A 295 8.98 4.05 6.47
C ILE A 295 8.80 5.46 5.88
N LEU A 296 9.55 5.78 4.83
CA LEU A 296 9.43 7.02 4.05
C LEU A 296 8.34 6.78 3.00
N LEU A 297 7.09 7.14 3.33
CA LEU A 297 5.91 6.57 2.69
C LEU A 297 5.30 7.45 1.60
N TYR A 298 4.90 8.69 1.93
CA TYR A 298 4.22 9.58 0.99
C TYR A 298 4.96 10.90 0.83
N LEU A 299 5.40 11.16 -0.39
CA LEU A 299 6.02 12.43 -0.78
C LEU A 299 5.25 13.02 -1.95
N ALA A 300 4.74 14.23 -1.79
CA ALA A 300 4.19 14.98 -2.90
C ALA A 300 4.65 16.44 -2.87
N VAL A 301 4.91 16.97 -4.05
CA VAL A 301 5.37 18.34 -4.27
C VAL A 301 4.50 18.98 -5.34
N LYS A 302 3.99 20.19 -5.09
CA LYS A 302 3.18 20.95 -6.03
C LYS A 302 4.00 21.29 -7.28
N LYS A 303 3.36 21.26 -8.44
CA LYS A 303 3.96 21.71 -9.71
C LYS A 303 4.47 23.17 -9.57
N GLY A 304 5.68 23.42 -10.04
CA GLY A 304 6.36 24.71 -9.87
C GLY A 304 7.23 24.83 -8.62
N SER A 305 7.31 23.75 -7.79
CA SER A 305 8.20 23.67 -6.63
C SER A 305 9.21 22.52 -6.78
N GLU A 306 9.72 22.33 -8.01
CA GLU A 306 10.66 21.25 -8.32
C GLU A 306 11.95 21.37 -7.49
N GLY A 307 12.41 20.24 -6.97
CA GLY A 307 13.54 20.17 -6.04
C GLY A 307 13.16 20.25 -4.56
N LEU A 308 11.91 20.57 -4.21
CA LEU A 308 11.43 20.56 -2.83
C LEU A 308 11.50 19.15 -2.21
N GLY A 309 11.30 18.09 -3.03
CA GLY A 309 11.50 16.70 -2.57
C GLY A 309 12.91 16.43 -2.06
N LEU A 310 13.93 17.00 -2.73
CA LEU A 310 15.33 16.90 -2.27
C LEU A 310 15.58 17.74 -1.01
N ALA A 311 14.93 18.90 -0.86
CA ALA A 311 14.97 19.68 0.38
C ALA A 311 14.35 18.90 1.55
N PHE A 312 13.22 18.23 1.34
CA PHE A 312 12.64 17.33 2.34
C PHE A 312 13.57 16.18 2.73
N SER A 313 14.33 15.61 1.77
CA SER A 313 15.28 14.55 2.10
C SER A 313 16.37 14.99 3.06
N GLN A 314 16.78 16.27 3.03
CA GLN A 314 17.70 16.84 4.03
C GLN A 314 17.07 16.87 5.43
N LEU A 315 15.84 17.37 5.56
CA LEU A 315 15.13 17.43 6.84
C LEU A 315 14.91 16.02 7.42
N VAL A 316 14.55 15.07 6.58
CA VAL A 316 14.40 13.66 6.98
C VAL A 316 15.74 13.08 7.45
N ALA A 317 16.85 13.33 6.73
CA ALA A 317 18.17 12.87 7.12
C ALA A 317 18.61 13.43 8.48
N GLU A 318 18.37 14.71 8.73
CA GLU A 318 18.65 15.36 10.02
C GLU A 318 17.86 14.73 11.16
N SER A 319 16.56 14.49 10.94
CA SER A 319 15.69 13.84 11.92
C SER A 319 16.11 12.39 12.18
N LEU A 320 16.43 11.62 11.14
CA LEU A 320 16.91 10.23 11.26
C LEU A 320 18.24 10.15 12.03
N LYS A 321 19.20 11.07 11.76
CA LYS A 321 20.45 11.16 12.51
C LYS A 321 20.20 11.41 14.00
N LYS A 322 19.36 12.39 14.33
CA LYS A 322 18.99 12.72 15.72
C LYS A 322 18.35 11.53 16.44
N LYS A 323 17.48 10.79 15.73
CA LYS A 323 16.77 9.62 16.27
C LYS A 323 17.59 8.33 16.22
N LYS A 324 18.74 8.31 15.53
CA LYS A 324 19.59 7.13 15.30
C LYS A 324 18.79 5.96 14.72
N ALA A 325 17.87 6.26 13.82
CA ALA A 325 16.92 5.29 13.26
C ALA A 325 17.31 4.88 11.85
N ARG A 326 17.04 3.61 11.50
CA ARG A 326 17.06 3.10 10.13
C ARG A 326 15.88 3.66 9.35
N SER A 327 15.91 3.51 8.03
CA SER A 327 14.77 3.91 7.21
C SER A 327 14.57 3.00 6.00
N ILE A 328 13.34 3.03 5.47
CA ILE A 328 12.94 2.31 4.26
C ILE A 328 12.23 3.32 3.36
N ALA A 329 12.80 3.63 2.20
CA ALA A 329 12.10 4.39 1.18
C ALA A 329 11.15 3.44 0.44
N ALA A 330 9.87 3.54 0.76
CA ALA A 330 8.90 2.50 0.46
C ALA A 330 8.20 2.68 -0.87
N LEU A 331 8.12 1.55 -1.60
CA LEU A 331 7.20 1.29 -2.70
C LEU A 331 7.31 2.33 -3.84
N ILE A 332 8.53 2.75 -4.13
CA ILE A 332 8.82 3.72 -5.18
C ILE A 332 8.61 3.06 -6.54
N GLN A 333 7.85 3.68 -7.43
CA GLN A 333 7.78 3.25 -8.82
C GLN A 333 9.15 3.48 -9.48
N LYS A 334 9.74 2.44 -10.08
CA LYS A 334 11.04 2.54 -10.75
C LYS A 334 11.05 3.66 -11.80
N GLY A 335 12.16 4.41 -11.85
CA GLY A 335 12.33 5.57 -12.73
C GLY A 335 11.78 6.90 -12.19
N LYS A 336 11.19 6.95 -11.00
CA LYS A 336 10.80 8.22 -10.36
C LYS A 336 11.99 8.87 -9.65
N ALA A 337 12.03 10.21 -9.62
CA ALA A 337 13.12 10.98 -9.03
C ALA A 337 13.41 10.65 -7.56
N SER A 338 12.40 10.23 -6.80
CA SER A 338 12.54 9.81 -5.40
C SER A 338 13.38 8.55 -5.20
N GLU A 339 13.55 7.72 -6.24
CA GLU A 339 14.40 6.53 -6.19
C GLU A 339 15.87 6.88 -5.92
N GLY A 340 16.33 8.03 -6.40
CA GLY A 340 17.71 8.51 -6.23
C GLY A 340 18.02 9.20 -4.90
N TYR A 341 17.01 9.43 -4.04
CA TYR A 341 17.28 10.05 -2.72
C TYR A 341 17.95 9.02 -1.81
N PHE A 342 19.11 9.33 -1.23
CA PHE A 342 19.89 8.42 -0.38
C PHE A 342 20.48 7.16 -1.07
N GLN A 343 20.51 7.07 -2.39
CA GLN A 343 20.95 5.87 -3.11
C GLN A 343 22.37 5.42 -2.74
N ASP A 344 23.26 6.36 -2.41
CA ASP A 344 24.63 6.12 -1.94
C ASP A 344 24.71 5.39 -0.58
N LYS A 345 23.60 5.30 0.16
CA LYS A 345 23.49 4.66 1.48
C LYS A 345 22.58 3.43 1.49
N CYS A 346 22.15 2.98 0.32
CA CYS A 346 21.29 1.80 0.20
C CYS A 346 22.05 0.54 0.59
N VAL A 347 21.55 -0.20 1.59
CA VAL A 347 22.13 -1.46 2.07
C VAL A 347 21.39 -2.70 1.55
N GLY A 348 20.26 -2.50 0.90
CA GLY A 348 19.45 -3.55 0.30
C GLY A 348 18.18 -3.04 -0.33
N SER A 349 17.55 -3.87 -1.14
CA SER A 349 16.30 -3.52 -1.82
C SER A 349 15.34 -4.69 -1.86
N ARG A 350 14.04 -4.41 -1.98
CA ARG A 350 12.99 -5.38 -2.34
C ARG A 350 12.25 -4.89 -3.56
N GLU A 351 11.89 -5.80 -4.42
CA GLU A 351 11.20 -5.50 -5.66
C GLU A 351 9.76 -5.98 -5.63
N TYR A 352 8.89 -5.23 -6.34
CA TYR A 352 7.46 -5.52 -6.44
C TYR A 352 6.99 -5.31 -7.87
N VAL A 353 5.93 -6.04 -8.25
CA VAL A 353 5.36 -5.98 -9.57
C VAL A 353 3.85 -5.81 -9.54
N LEU A 354 3.33 -5.11 -10.51
CA LEU A 354 1.94 -5.11 -10.89
C LEU A 354 1.82 -5.78 -12.26
N LEU A 355 0.82 -6.63 -12.43
CA LEU A 355 0.61 -7.36 -13.66
C LEU A 355 -0.70 -6.96 -14.31
N ALA A 356 -0.79 -7.15 -15.63
CA ALA A 356 -2.00 -6.93 -16.41
C ALA A 356 -2.16 -8.02 -17.46
N LYS A 357 -3.42 -8.29 -17.82
CA LYS A 357 -3.80 -9.16 -18.95
C LYS A 357 -4.83 -8.43 -19.79
N GLU A 358 -4.55 -8.27 -21.06
CA GLU A 358 -5.51 -7.76 -22.04
C GLU A 358 -6.35 -8.91 -22.59
N PHE A 359 -7.63 -8.65 -22.86
CA PHE A 359 -8.50 -9.61 -23.52
C PHE A 359 -8.34 -9.49 -25.03
N SER A 360 -8.22 -10.63 -25.67
CA SER A 360 -8.26 -10.75 -27.14
C SER A 360 -9.68 -10.63 -27.66
#